data_aaa30be604f617aa02414ebefb251ef7
#
_entry.id   aaa30be604f617aa02414ebefb251ef7
#
_cell.length_a   1.000
_cell.length_b   1.000
_cell.length_c   1.000
_cell.angle_alpha   90.00
_cell.angle_beta   90.00
_cell.angle_gamma   90.00
#
_symmetry.space_group_name_H-M   'P 1'
#
loop_
_entity.id
_entity.type
_entity.pdbx_description
1 polymer ?
#
loop_
_entity_poly.entity_id
_entity_poly.type
_entity_poly.pdbx_seq_one_letter_code
_entity_poly.pdbx_strand_id
1 'polypeptide(L)'
;GVQTCALPILSTIVDPKELSIPRLRLAQLLNADIEPRNISVFYADFNRSMSETRKKLRITTTKFTVTNESQKLPITLVNEFDSNVKIKMMTKPTNLKVGVRSIDDIEVGANSKKQILLPIDVFASGSSGLKVQLTDLQGNPLGFPAYVSLNLSVISSTTAWLTSIAALLLLIGVIAQSVRRFKSNKQEELSIEN
;
A
#
# COMPACT_ATOMS: atom_id res chain seq x y z
N GLY A 1 -13.59 23.40 8.67
CA GLY A 1 -12.31 23.82 9.26
C GLY A 1 -11.07 23.13 8.66
N VAL A 2 -11.20 21.94 8.05
CA VAL A 2 -10.02 21.15 7.58
C VAL A 2 -9.46 21.64 6.23
N GLN A 3 -10.25 22.32 5.40
CA GLN A 3 -9.82 22.70 4.05
C GLN A 3 -8.98 23.98 3.98
N THR A 4 -9.19 24.92 4.88
CA THR A 4 -8.41 26.16 4.95
C THR A 4 -6.96 25.90 5.38
N CYS A 5 -6.70 24.84 6.18
CA CYS A 5 -5.35 24.45 6.59
C CYS A 5 -4.52 23.82 5.46
N ALA A 6 -5.14 23.31 4.37
CA ALA A 6 -4.41 22.68 3.28
C ALA A 6 -3.63 23.69 2.42
N LEU A 7 -4.07 24.93 2.33
CA LEU A 7 -3.42 25.95 1.51
C LEU A 7 -2.05 26.39 2.05
N PRO A 8 -1.88 26.66 3.36
CA PRO A 8 -0.56 26.87 3.94
C PRO A 8 0.37 25.67 3.77
N ILE A 9 -0.13 24.45 3.96
CA ILE A 9 0.67 23.22 3.81
C ILE A 9 1.14 23.06 2.37
N LEU A 10 0.27 23.22 1.36
CA LEU A 10 0.65 23.17 -0.04
C LEU A 10 1.69 24.24 -0.39
N SER A 11 1.63 25.42 0.22
CA SER A 11 2.59 26.50 -0.05
C SER A 11 4.01 26.22 0.45
N THR A 12 4.22 25.18 1.26
CA THR A 12 5.55 24.75 1.68
C THR A 12 6.25 23.84 0.66
N ILE A 13 5.48 23.27 -0.26
CA ILE A 13 5.99 22.25 -1.21
C ILE A 13 5.83 22.65 -2.67
N VAL A 14 4.97 23.62 -3.00
CA VAL A 14 4.61 24.04 -4.36
C VAL A 14 4.89 25.52 -4.52
N ASP A 15 5.28 25.96 -5.74
CA ASP A 15 5.46 27.37 -6.04
C ASP A 15 4.18 28.18 -5.70
N PRO A 16 4.28 29.27 -4.94
CA PRO A 16 3.15 30.13 -4.61
C PRO A 16 2.29 30.58 -5.80
N LYS A 17 2.85 30.68 -6.99
CA LYS A 17 2.13 31.04 -8.22
C LYS A 17 1.08 30.02 -8.61
N GLU A 18 1.34 28.73 -8.38
CA GLU A 18 0.43 27.64 -8.68
C GLU A 18 -0.79 27.59 -7.74
N LEU A 19 -0.69 28.29 -6.60
CA LEU A 19 -1.77 28.42 -5.63
C LEU A 19 -2.56 29.73 -5.79
N SER A 20 -2.31 30.50 -6.87
CA SER A 20 -2.96 31.81 -7.10
C SER A 20 -4.49 31.73 -7.12
N ILE A 21 -5.07 30.72 -7.82
CA ILE A 21 -6.52 30.57 -7.92
C ILE A 21 -7.16 30.28 -6.56
N PRO A 22 -6.76 29.25 -5.79
CA PRO A 22 -7.35 29.01 -4.47
C PRO A 22 -7.10 30.16 -3.49
N ARG A 23 -5.97 30.88 -3.59
CA ARG A 23 -5.71 32.07 -2.77
C ARG A 23 -6.66 33.21 -3.11
N LEU A 24 -6.90 33.46 -4.41
CA LEU A 24 -7.85 34.47 -4.86
C LEU A 24 -9.28 34.13 -4.38
N ARG A 25 -9.69 32.86 -4.48
CA ARG A 25 -11.01 32.39 -4.01
C ARG A 25 -11.14 32.54 -2.48
N LEU A 26 -10.08 32.27 -1.74
CA LEU A 26 -10.06 32.52 -0.29
C LEU A 26 -10.19 34.03 0.03
N ALA A 27 -9.43 34.87 -0.68
CA ALA A 27 -9.51 36.32 -0.50
C ALA A 27 -10.93 36.86 -0.82
N GLN A 28 -11.55 36.36 -1.87
CA GLN A 28 -12.96 36.68 -2.17
C GLN A 28 -13.90 36.28 -1.04
N LEU A 29 -13.73 35.10 -0.44
CA LEU A 29 -14.54 34.60 0.66
C LEU A 29 -14.34 35.43 1.96
N LEU A 30 -13.15 36.00 2.15
CA LEU A 30 -12.82 36.82 3.33
C LEU A 30 -13.13 38.30 3.15
N ASN A 31 -13.64 38.70 1.99
CA ASN A 31 -14.05 40.10 1.78
C ASN A 31 -15.26 40.46 2.64
N ALA A 32 -15.13 41.53 3.41
CA ALA A 32 -16.19 42.00 4.32
C ALA A 32 -17.46 42.53 3.62
N ASP A 33 -17.34 42.90 2.33
CA ASP A 33 -18.46 43.46 1.54
C ASP A 33 -19.29 42.40 0.82
N ILE A 34 -19.08 41.11 1.09
CA ILE A 34 -19.89 40.05 0.50
C ILE A 34 -21.28 40.04 1.06
N GLU A 35 -22.27 40.14 0.16
CA GLU A 35 -23.65 39.91 0.54
C GLU A 35 -23.84 38.48 1.12
N PRO A 36 -24.56 38.34 2.23
CA PRO A 36 -24.73 37.04 2.91
C PRO A 36 -25.27 35.93 1.99
N ARG A 37 -26.13 36.26 1.01
CA ARG A 37 -26.67 35.31 0.04
C ARG A 37 -25.60 34.69 -0.89
N ASN A 38 -24.49 35.39 -1.11
CA ASN A 38 -23.41 34.95 -2.01
C ASN A 38 -22.32 34.14 -1.31
N ILE A 39 -22.28 34.11 0.02
CA ILE A 39 -21.25 33.42 0.80
C ILE A 39 -21.19 31.94 0.44
N SER A 40 -22.35 31.29 0.28
CA SER A 40 -22.41 29.85 -0.06
C SER A 40 -21.82 29.56 -1.44
N VAL A 41 -21.99 30.46 -2.40
CA VAL A 41 -21.44 30.33 -3.76
C VAL A 41 -19.89 30.45 -3.71
N PHE A 42 -19.39 31.50 -3.07
CA PHE A 42 -17.95 31.70 -2.92
C PHE A 42 -17.28 30.59 -2.13
N TYR A 43 -17.96 30.06 -1.10
CA TYR A 43 -17.47 28.91 -0.34
C TYR A 43 -17.42 27.64 -1.21
N ALA A 44 -18.44 27.38 -2.04
CA ALA A 44 -18.45 26.26 -2.96
C ALA A 44 -17.31 26.37 -4.00
N ASP A 45 -17.09 27.57 -4.56
CA ASP A 45 -16.03 27.81 -5.53
C ASP A 45 -14.62 27.66 -4.92
N PHE A 46 -14.43 28.14 -3.69
CA PHE A 46 -13.19 27.92 -2.95
C PHE A 46 -12.94 26.42 -2.73
N ASN A 47 -13.94 25.69 -2.25
CA ASN A 47 -13.84 24.25 -2.00
C ASN A 47 -13.54 23.45 -3.27
N ARG A 48 -14.15 23.84 -4.40
CA ARG A 48 -13.88 23.23 -5.71
C ARG A 48 -12.44 23.46 -6.12
N SER A 49 -11.96 24.70 -6.09
CA SER A 49 -10.59 25.05 -6.48
C SER A 49 -9.56 24.36 -5.59
N MET A 50 -9.82 24.25 -4.28
CA MET A 50 -8.97 23.51 -3.35
C MET A 50 -8.96 22.01 -3.64
N SER A 51 -10.12 21.43 -3.93
CA SER A 51 -10.21 20.00 -4.29
C SER A 51 -9.44 19.69 -5.57
N GLU A 52 -9.56 20.53 -6.59
CA GLU A 52 -8.82 20.40 -7.86
C GLU A 52 -7.31 20.52 -7.63
N THR A 53 -6.89 21.52 -6.87
CA THR A 53 -5.48 21.72 -6.53
C THR A 53 -4.90 20.51 -5.77
N ARG A 54 -5.66 19.97 -4.80
CA ARG A 54 -5.23 18.79 -4.03
C ARG A 54 -5.14 17.52 -4.88
N LYS A 55 -5.93 17.40 -5.95
CA LYS A 55 -5.89 16.25 -6.88
C LYS A 55 -4.65 16.24 -7.77
N LYS A 56 -3.97 17.38 -7.94
CA LYS A 56 -2.74 17.47 -8.72
C LYS A 56 -1.61 16.59 -8.15
N LEU A 57 -1.58 16.38 -6.84
CA LEU A 57 -0.65 15.47 -6.18
C LEU A 57 -1.44 14.26 -5.66
N ARG A 58 -1.25 13.11 -6.28
CA ARG A 58 -2.03 11.91 -5.97
C ARG A 58 -1.23 10.61 -6.15
N ILE A 59 -1.76 9.58 -5.53
CA ILE A 59 -1.32 8.20 -5.69
C ILE A 59 -2.30 7.50 -6.63
N THR A 60 -1.77 6.79 -7.62
CA THR A 60 -2.59 5.90 -8.44
C THR A 60 -2.84 4.61 -7.66
N THR A 61 -4.11 4.31 -7.40
CA THR A 61 -4.51 3.09 -6.68
C THR A 61 -4.59 1.91 -7.63
N THR A 62 -4.09 0.76 -7.17
CA THR A 62 -4.15 -0.50 -7.92
C THR A 62 -4.44 -1.63 -6.93
N LYS A 63 -5.03 -2.72 -7.41
CA LYS A 63 -5.15 -3.97 -6.66
C LYS A 63 -3.90 -4.80 -6.92
N PHE A 64 -3.33 -5.37 -5.87
CA PHE A 64 -2.17 -6.25 -5.98
C PHE A 64 -2.50 -7.64 -5.45
N THR A 65 -1.98 -8.65 -6.13
CA THR A 65 -1.88 -10.01 -5.60
C THR A 65 -0.45 -10.22 -5.12
N VAL A 66 -0.30 -10.64 -3.88
CA VAL A 66 0.98 -10.86 -3.21
C VAL A 66 1.12 -12.34 -2.93
N THR A 67 2.18 -12.95 -3.44
CA THR A 67 2.43 -14.38 -3.33
C THR A 67 3.63 -14.72 -2.46
N ASN A 68 4.45 -13.73 -2.14
CA ASN A 68 5.66 -13.90 -1.34
C ASN A 68 5.50 -13.26 0.04
N GLU A 69 6.17 -13.82 1.04
CA GLU A 69 6.20 -13.29 2.42
C GLU A 69 6.80 -11.87 2.50
N SER A 70 7.75 -11.55 1.65
CA SER A 70 8.32 -10.20 1.47
C SER A 70 8.28 -9.81 0.01
N GLN A 71 7.68 -8.66 -0.30
CA GLN A 71 7.54 -8.16 -1.68
C GLN A 71 7.59 -6.63 -1.69
N LYS A 72 8.02 -6.07 -2.83
CA LYS A 72 7.97 -4.62 -3.09
C LYS A 72 6.79 -4.30 -3.99
N LEU A 73 5.87 -3.46 -3.51
CA LEU A 73 4.71 -3.01 -4.29
C LEU A 73 5.05 -1.75 -5.10
N PRO A 74 4.81 -1.73 -6.42
CA PRO A 74 5.02 -0.55 -7.24
C PRO A 74 3.85 0.43 -7.05
N ILE A 75 4.06 1.48 -6.27
CA ILE A 75 3.12 2.58 -6.06
C ILE A 75 3.50 3.74 -6.98
N THR A 76 2.56 4.22 -7.78
CA THR A 76 2.81 5.35 -8.69
C THR A 76 2.31 6.65 -8.07
N LEU A 77 3.21 7.60 -7.90
CA LEU A 77 2.93 8.99 -7.52
C LEU A 77 2.79 9.83 -8.79
N VAL A 78 1.82 10.72 -8.80
CA VAL A 78 1.58 11.66 -9.89
C VAL A 78 1.66 13.07 -9.33
N ASN A 79 2.54 13.88 -9.90
CA ASN A 79 2.67 15.30 -9.64
C ASN A 79 2.28 16.06 -10.93
N GLU A 80 1.17 16.78 -10.88
CA GLU A 80 0.66 17.65 -11.96
C GLU A 80 0.91 19.13 -11.64
N PHE A 81 1.77 19.44 -10.67
CA PHE A 81 2.30 20.77 -10.44
C PHE A 81 3.47 21.06 -11.38
N ASP A 82 3.65 22.32 -11.75
CA ASP A 82 4.77 22.78 -12.57
C ASP A 82 6.09 22.89 -11.79
N SER A 83 6.06 22.54 -10.50
CA SER A 83 7.21 22.54 -9.60
C SER A 83 7.52 21.13 -9.07
N ASN A 84 8.80 20.89 -8.76
CA ASN A 84 9.22 19.67 -8.06
C ASN A 84 8.67 19.68 -6.64
N VAL A 85 8.19 18.54 -6.16
CA VAL A 85 7.67 18.38 -4.79
C VAL A 85 8.51 17.41 -3.99
N LYS A 86 8.80 17.76 -2.73
CA LYS A 86 9.45 16.88 -1.75
C LYS A 86 8.43 16.48 -0.70
N ILE A 87 8.20 15.19 -0.54
CA ILE A 87 7.12 14.63 0.27
C ILE A 87 7.57 13.37 1.00
N LYS A 88 6.76 12.97 1.98
CA LYS A 88 6.83 11.65 2.63
C LYS A 88 5.60 10.84 2.28
N MET A 89 5.72 9.52 2.33
CA MET A 89 4.61 8.59 2.14
C MET A 89 4.39 7.79 3.41
N MET A 90 3.35 8.16 4.16
CA MET A 90 2.91 7.42 5.34
C MET A 90 1.95 6.31 4.94
N THR A 91 2.21 5.10 5.44
CA THR A 91 1.44 3.92 5.09
C THR A 91 0.93 3.24 6.35
N LYS A 92 -0.36 2.89 6.37
CA LYS A 92 -0.97 2.11 7.45
C LYS A 92 -1.72 0.91 6.87
N PRO A 93 -1.44 -0.32 7.32
CA PRO A 93 -2.23 -1.48 6.94
C PRO A 93 -3.62 -1.43 7.60
N THR A 94 -4.62 -2.01 6.95
CA THR A 94 -5.99 -2.10 7.47
C THR A 94 -6.18 -3.23 8.49
N ASN A 95 -5.25 -4.19 8.49
CA ASN A 95 -5.23 -5.30 9.44
C ASN A 95 -3.78 -5.78 9.68
N LEU A 96 -3.60 -6.71 10.64
CA LEU A 96 -2.29 -7.22 11.05
C LEU A 96 -1.70 -8.30 10.11
N LYS A 97 -2.33 -8.58 8.97
CA LYS A 97 -1.81 -9.57 8.01
C LYS A 97 -0.62 -9.05 7.20
N VAL A 98 -0.42 -7.74 7.19
CA VAL A 98 0.65 -7.07 6.44
C VAL A 98 1.37 -6.08 7.33
N GLY A 99 2.70 -6.15 7.32
CA GLY A 99 3.59 -5.11 7.81
C GLY A 99 4.02 -4.20 6.66
N VAL A 100 4.18 -2.92 6.94
CA VAL A 100 4.62 -1.93 5.94
C VAL A 100 5.43 -0.84 6.62
N ARG A 101 6.42 -0.32 5.92
CA ARG A 101 7.23 0.83 6.39
C ARG A 101 6.89 2.06 5.57
N SER A 102 6.84 3.21 6.23
CA SER A 102 6.73 4.51 5.56
C SER A 102 8.01 4.82 4.79
N ILE A 103 7.89 5.63 3.75
CA ILE A 103 9.04 6.07 2.95
C ILE A 103 9.15 7.58 3.09
N ASP A 104 10.33 8.01 3.52
CA ASP A 104 10.70 9.41 3.65
C ASP A 104 11.47 9.90 2.40
N ASP A 105 11.58 11.22 2.25
CA ASP A 105 12.39 11.89 1.24
C ASP A 105 12.11 11.46 -0.21
N ILE A 106 10.86 11.53 -0.61
CA ILE A 106 10.44 11.28 -1.98
C ILE A 106 10.40 12.61 -2.74
N GLU A 107 11.26 12.76 -3.73
CA GLU A 107 11.18 13.88 -4.67
C GLU A 107 10.50 13.42 -5.96
N VAL A 108 9.48 14.18 -6.39
CA VAL A 108 8.74 13.96 -7.65
C VAL A 108 8.86 15.21 -8.50
N GLY A 109 9.37 15.05 -9.71
CA GLY A 109 9.57 16.16 -10.64
C GLY A 109 8.27 16.85 -11.04
N ALA A 110 8.38 18.07 -11.58
CA ALA A 110 7.25 18.81 -12.15
C ALA A 110 6.58 18.02 -13.28
N ASN A 111 5.26 18.06 -13.34
CA ASN A 111 4.44 17.39 -14.36
C ASN A 111 4.86 15.94 -14.65
N SER A 112 5.25 15.20 -13.60
CA SER A 112 5.84 13.88 -13.76
C SER A 112 5.14 12.79 -12.93
N LYS A 113 5.45 11.54 -13.28
CA LYS A 113 5.05 10.35 -12.53
C LYS A 113 6.30 9.65 -12.01
N LYS A 114 6.27 9.23 -10.75
CA LYS A 114 7.35 8.47 -10.12
C LYS A 114 6.83 7.19 -9.53
N GLN A 115 7.43 6.07 -9.87
CA GLN A 115 7.13 4.79 -9.26
C GLN A 115 8.01 4.58 -8.03
N ILE A 116 7.38 4.25 -6.91
CA ILE A 116 8.02 3.95 -5.62
C ILE A 116 7.80 2.48 -5.32
N LEU A 117 8.84 1.78 -4.95
CA LEU A 117 8.77 0.38 -4.53
C LEU A 117 8.58 0.31 -3.01
N LEU A 118 7.32 0.12 -2.59
CA LEU A 118 6.95 0.03 -1.17
C LEU A 118 7.22 -1.39 -0.65
N PRO A 119 8.16 -1.60 0.27
CA PRO A 119 8.40 -2.90 0.87
C PRO A 119 7.26 -3.26 1.81
N ILE A 120 6.74 -4.47 1.65
CA ILE A 120 5.73 -5.07 2.53
C ILE A 120 6.17 -6.44 3.00
N ASP A 121 5.77 -6.80 4.21
CA ASP A 121 5.93 -8.13 4.80
C ASP A 121 4.55 -8.72 5.07
N VAL A 122 4.30 -9.96 4.63
CA VAL A 122 3.01 -10.63 4.74
C VAL A 122 3.10 -11.72 5.80
N PHE A 123 2.22 -11.65 6.80
CA PHE A 123 2.19 -12.58 7.93
C PHE A 123 1.08 -13.62 7.82
N ALA A 124 0.03 -13.37 7.03
CA ALA A 124 -1.07 -14.29 6.82
C ALA A 124 -1.76 -14.09 5.48
N SER A 125 -2.26 -15.17 4.89
CA SER A 125 -3.05 -15.14 3.65
C SER A 125 -4.45 -14.54 3.86
N GLY A 126 -5.07 -14.08 2.77
CA GLY A 126 -6.41 -13.50 2.70
C GLY A 126 -6.41 -12.08 2.16
N SER A 127 -7.49 -11.33 2.39
CA SER A 127 -7.60 -9.93 1.97
C SER A 127 -7.03 -8.97 3.01
N SER A 128 -6.38 -7.92 2.54
CA SER A 128 -5.88 -6.78 3.31
C SER A 128 -5.96 -5.51 2.48
N GLY A 129 -5.59 -4.40 3.07
CA GLY A 129 -5.46 -3.12 2.38
C GLY A 129 -4.41 -2.23 3.04
N LEU A 130 -3.98 -1.24 2.29
CA LEU A 130 -3.10 -0.19 2.80
C LEU A 130 -3.79 1.15 2.60
N LYS A 131 -3.85 1.94 3.66
CA LYS A 131 -4.14 3.37 3.57
C LYS A 131 -2.82 4.10 3.38
N VAL A 132 -2.66 4.77 2.25
CA VAL A 132 -1.45 5.52 1.89
C VAL A 132 -1.77 7.00 1.89
N GLN A 133 -1.03 7.79 2.66
CA GLN A 133 -1.18 9.23 2.78
C GLN A 133 0.13 9.92 2.43
N LEU A 134 0.07 10.86 1.50
CA LEU A 134 1.19 11.78 1.26
C LEU A 134 1.20 12.86 2.34
N THR A 135 2.39 13.22 2.79
CA THR A 135 2.59 14.28 3.76
C THR A 135 3.74 15.20 3.31
N ASP A 136 3.76 16.41 3.84
CA ASP A 136 4.96 17.26 3.77
C ASP A 136 6.08 16.69 4.67
N LEU A 137 7.21 17.36 4.71
CA LEU A 137 8.37 16.94 5.51
C LEU A 137 8.10 17.03 7.03
N GLN A 138 7.11 17.81 7.45
CA GLN A 138 6.66 17.96 8.84
C GLN A 138 5.58 16.93 9.24
N GLY A 139 5.08 16.12 8.30
CA GLY A 139 4.06 15.11 8.54
C GLY A 139 2.61 15.58 8.34
N ASN A 140 2.40 16.80 7.85
CA ASN A 140 1.06 17.30 7.56
C ASN A 140 0.49 16.65 6.29
N PRO A 141 -0.79 16.22 6.29
CA PRO A 141 -1.37 15.48 5.18
C PRO A 141 -1.54 16.34 3.93
N LEU A 142 -1.08 15.82 2.79
CA LEU A 142 -1.21 16.39 1.46
C LEU A 142 -2.21 15.57 0.62
N GLY A 143 -3.06 16.24 -0.13
CA GLY A 143 -4.01 15.58 -1.01
C GLY A 143 -5.01 14.68 -0.26
N PHE A 144 -5.53 13.70 -0.98
CA PHE A 144 -6.45 12.70 -0.44
C PHE A 144 -5.72 11.39 -0.15
N PRO A 145 -6.11 10.64 0.91
CA PRO A 145 -5.55 9.32 1.13
C PRO A 145 -5.95 8.37 0.01
N ALA A 146 -5.04 7.50 -0.37
CA ALA A 146 -5.29 6.43 -1.32
C ALA A 146 -5.45 5.10 -0.56
N TYR A 147 -6.32 4.22 -1.09
CA TYR A 147 -6.54 2.89 -0.55
C TYR A 147 -6.11 1.86 -1.58
N VAL A 148 -5.14 1.05 -1.21
CA VAL A 148 -4.58 -0.03 -2.03
C VAL A 148 -5.15 -1.35 -1.51
N SER A 149 -5.81 -2.12 -2.37
CA SER A 149 -6.33 -3.44 -2.02
C SER A 149 -5.29 -4.52 -2.27
N LEU A 150 -5.09 -5.40 -1.30
CA LEU A 150 -4.15 -6.52 -1.36
C LEU A 150 -4.89 -7.84 -1.26
N ASN A 151 -4.59 -8.76 -2.17
CA ASN A 151 -4.97 -10.16 -2.08
C ASN A 151 -3.71 -10.97 -1.77
N LEU A 152 -3.64 -11.55 -0.57
CA LEU A 152 -2.48 -12.23 -0.03
C LEU A 152 -2.65 -13.73 -0.22
N SER A 153 -1.82 -14.35 -1.04
CA SER A 153 -1.81 -15.79 -1.32
C SER A 153 -0.43 -16.37 -1.02
N VAL A 154 -0.01 -16.24 0.22
CA VAL A 154 1.32 -16.66 0.66
C VAL A 154 1.23 -18.07 1.21
N ILE A 155 2.02 -18.99 0.64
CA ILE A 155 2.25 -20.31 1.20
C ILE A 155 3.48 -20.16 2.11
N SER A 156 3.25 -20.29 3.42
CA SER A 156 4.36 -20.22 4.38
C SER A 156 5.36 -21.34 4.09
N SER A 157 6.65 -20.99 4.03
CA SER A 157 7.74 -21.95 3.84
C SER A 157 7.73 -23.04 4.90
N THR A 158 7.29 -22.73 6.12
CA THR A 158 7.11 -23.67 7.24
C THR A 158 6.12 -24.80 6.91
N THR A 159 5.01 -24.48 6.25
CA THR A 159 3.99 -25.48 5.85
C THR A 159 4.54 -26.43 4.78
N ALA A 160 5.30 -25.90 3.80
CA ALA A 160 5.93 -26.70 2.77
C ALA A 160 6.97 -27.67 3.35
N TRP A 161 7.72 -27.24 4.34
CA TRP A 161 8.75 -28.07 5.00
C TRP A 161 8.14 -29.19 5.84
N LEU A 162 7.08 -28.89 6.61
CA LEU A 162 6.34 -29.89 7.39
C LEU A 162 5.68 -30.97 6.52
N THR A 163 5.08 -30.58 5.39
CA THR A 163 4.49 -31.55 4.46
C THR A 163 5.53 -32.42 3.79
N SER A 164 6.72 -31.87 3.47
CA SER A 164 7.83 -32.64 2.91
C SER A 164 8.38 -33.68 3.90
N ILE A 165 8.53 -33.32 5.17
CA ILE A 165 8.96 -34.27 6.21
C ILE A 165 7.93 -35.37 6.40
N ALA A 166 6.62 -35.04 6.48
CA ALA A 166 5.58 -36.01 6.65
C ALA A 166 5.55 -37.01 5.46
N ALA A 167 5.71 -36.51 4.22
CA ALA A 167 5.79 -37.37 3.04
C ALA A 167 7.01 -38.30 3.08
N LEU A 168 8.18 -37.81 3.52
CA LEU A 168 9.39 -38.61 3.67
C LEU A 168 9.20 -39.72 4.72
N LEU A 169 8.62 -39.41 5.87
CA LEU A 169 8.35 -40.39 6.93
C LEU A 169 7.38 -41.48 6.47
N LEU A 170 6.33 -41.12 5.71
CA LEU A 170 5.41 -42.09 5.11
C LEU A 170 6.14 -43.01 4.13
N LEU A 171 7.02 -42.46 3.29
CA LEU A 171 7.76 -43.24 2.30
C LEU A 171 8.72 -44.24 2.99
N ILE A 172 9.41 -43.81 4.05
CA ILE A 172 10.25 -44.69 4.88
C ILE A 172 9.39 -45.80 5.52
N GLY A 173 8.21 -45.48 6.04
CA GLY A 173 7.29 -46.43 6.63
C GLY A 173 6.85 -47.51 5.63
N VAL A 174 6.50 -47.12 4.41
CA VAL A 174 6.07 -48.02 3.32
C VAL A 174 7.27 -48.95 2.94
N ILE A 175 8.47 -48.41 2.79
CA ILE A 175 9.68 -49.21 2.48
C ILE A 175 9.93 -50.23 3.60
N ALA A 176 9.92 -49.82 4.85
CA ALA A 176 10.16 -50.69 6.01
C ALA A 176 9.11 -51.81 6.09
N GLN A 177 7.83 -51.49 5.80
CA GLN A 177 6.77 -52.48 5.76
C GLN A 177 6.93 -53.49 4.61
N SER A 178 7.32 -52.99 3.42
CA SER A 178 7.61 -53.86 2.26
C SER A 178 8.78 -54.83 2.54
N VAL A 179 9.85 -54.32 3.12
CA VAL A 179 11.01 -55.16 3.49
C VAL A 179 10.64 -56.24 4.55
N ARG A 180 9.80 -55.87 5.54
CA ARG A 180 9.30 -56.84 6.54
C ARG A 180 8.49 -57.95 5.89
N ARG A 181 7.57 -57.61 4.96
CA ARG A 181 6.77 -58.59 4.22
C ARG A 181 7.63 -59.56 3.40
N PHE A 182 8.62 -59.01 2.67
CA PHE A 182 9.56 -59.87 1.89
C PHE A 182 10.36 -60.81 2.78
N LYS A 183 10.78 -60.37 3.97
CA LYS A 183 11.53 -61.20 4.91
C LYS A 183 10.68 -62.29 5.57
N SER A 184 9.38 -62.03 5.84
CA SER A 184 8.42 -63.02 6.37
C SER A 184 8.12 -64.13 5.38
N ASN A 185 7.86 -63.80 4.11
CA ASN A 185 7.59 -64.80 3.06
C ASN A 185 8.77 -65.74 2.80
N LYS A 186 10.03 -65.19 2.91
CA LYS A 186 11.24 -66.00 2.71
C LYS A 186 11.51 -66.98 3.88
N GLN A 187 10.99 -66.74 5.07
CA GLN A 187 11.07 -67.66 6.20
C GLN A 187 10.03 -68.80 6.13
N GLU A 188 8.85 -68.55 5.56
CA GLU A 188 7.84 -69.58 5.30
C GLU A 188 8.31 -70.59 4.24
N GLU A 189 8.95 -70.15 3.17
CA GLU A 189 9.50 -71.05 2.14
C GLU A 189 10.57 -71.99 2.69
N LEU A 190 11.44 -71.52 3.60
CA LEU A 190 12.48 -72.31 4.22
C LEU A 190 12.00 -73.28 5.28
N SER A 191 10.74 -73.15 5.78
CA SER A 191 10.17 -74.05 6.77
C SER A 191 9.35 -75.20 6.16
N ILE A 192 9.11 -75.17 4.85
CA ILE A 192 8.33 -76.22 4.11
C ILE A 192 9.30 -77.27 3.50
N GLU A 193 10.59 -76.99 3.41
CA GLU A 193 11.59 -77.81 2.76
C GLU A 193 12.41 -78.69 3.76
N ASN A 194 12.00 -78.80 5.04
CA ASN A 194 12.55 -79.62 6.07
C ASN A 194 11.40 -80.48 6.66
#